data_783a38496a69206d954ba7753bb04252
#
_entry.id   783a38496a69206d954ba7753bb04252
#
_cell.length_a   1.000
_cell.length_b   1.000
_cell.length_c   1.000
_cell.angle_alpha   90.00
_cell.angle_beta   90.00
_cell.angle_gamma   90.00
#
_symmetry.space_group_name_H-M   'P 1'
#
loop_
_entity.id
_entity.type
_entity.pdbx_description
1 polymer ?
#
loop_
_entity_poly.entity_id
_entity_poly.type
_entity_poly.pdbx_seq_one_letter_code
_entity_poly.pdbx_strand_id
1 'polypeptide(L)' 'LSLDAIRPDDSQIKPIKKAYDQIKKLDRPEDKDEQGKIKIKPIFEKLSQKYTYNEIRLALLFIR' A
#
# COMPACT_ATOMS: atom_id res chain seq x y z
N LEU A 1 -22.75 -1.77 -15.17
CA LEU A 1 -21.55 -1.10 -14.72
C LEU A 1 -20.91 -1.88 -13.59
N SER A 2 -19.71 -2.29 -13.83
CA SER A 2 -18.99 -3.10 -12.89
C SER A 2 -18.17 -2.22 -11.94
N LEU A 3 -18.27 -2.48 -10.64
CA LEU A 3 -17.43 -1.84 -9.66
C LEU A 3 -15.97 -2.27 -9.81
N ASP A 4 -15.74 -3.32 -10.57
CA ASP A 4 -14.40 -3.82 -10.83
C ASP A 4 -13.54 -2.79 -11.57
N ALA A 5 -14.17 -1.87 -12.29
CA ALA A 5 -13.44 -0.82 -12.99
C ALA A 5 -12.72 0.13 -12.03
N ILE A 6 -13.20 0.23 -10.79
CA ILE A 6 -12.62 1.10 -9.77
C ILE A 6 -11.63 0.33 -8.91
N ARG A 7 -11.77 -0.96 -8.90
CA ARG A 7 -10.94 -1.82 -8.07
C ARG A 7 -9.59 -2.08 -8.72
N PRO A 8 -8.47 -1.93 -8.00
CA PRO A 8 -7.14 -2.25 -8.55
C PRO A 8 -7.03 -3.76 -8.81
N ASP A 9 -6.26 -4.11 -9.83
CA ASP A 9 -6.04 -5.51 -10.18
C ASP A 9 -5.28 -6.23 -9.07
N ASP A 10 -5.54 -7.53 -8.93
CA ASP A 10 -4.81 -8.34 -7.96
C ASP A 10 -3.31 -8.31 -8.22
N SER A 11 -2.92 -8.24 -9.49
CA SER A 11 -1.51 -8.17 -9.84
C SER A 11 -0.85 -6.88 -9.35
N GLN A 12 -1.64 -5.83 -9.16
CA GLN A 12 -1.14 -4.58 -8.58
C GLN A 12 -1.18 -4.62 -7.06
N ILE A 13 -2.19 -5.27 -6.51
CA ILE A 13 -2.34 -5.36 -5.06
C ILE A 13 -1.28 -6.27 -4.42
N LYS A 14 -0.94 -7.36 -5.08
CA LYS A 14 0.03 -8.32 -4.54
C LYS A 14 1.36 -7.69 -4.14
N PRO A 15 2.06 -6.97 -5.03
CA PRO A 15 3.32 -6.36 -4.64
C PRO A 15 3.15 -5.28 -3.58
N ILE A 16 2.05 -4.54 -3.63
CA ILE A 16 1.78 -3.51 -2.64
C ILE A 16 1.52 -4.15 -1.28
N LYS A 17 0.74 -5.23 -1.26
CA LYS A 17 0.46 -5.95 -0.04
C LYS A 17 1.74 -6.53 0.56
N LYS A 18 2.61 -7.07 -0.29
CA LYS A 18 3.89 -7.63 0.18
C LYS A 18 4.75 -6.56 0.82
N ALA A 19 4.84 -5.40 0.19
CA ALA A 19 5.60 -4.28 0.74
C ALA A 19 4.99 -3.82 2.06
N TYR A 20 3.67 -3.71 2.10
CA TYR A 20 2.94 -3.31 3.31
C TYR A 20 3.22 -4.29 4.45
N ASP A 21 3.14 -5.58 4.19
CA ASP A 21 3.39 -6.60 5.21
C ASP A 21 4.82 -6.53 5.73
N GLN A 22 5.79 -6.32 4.86
CA GLN A 22 7.18 -6.22 5.26
C GLN A 22 7.42 -5.01 6.15
N ILE A 23 6.84 -3.87 5.79
CA ILE A 23 6.97 -2.66 6.59
C ILE A 23 6.27 -2.83 7.93
N LYS A 24 5.11 -3.49 7.92
CA LYS A 24 4.38 -3.77 9.15
C LYS A 24 5.16 -4.68 10.08
N LYS A 25 5.88 -5.65 9.52
CA LYS A 25 6.72 -6.56 10.31
C LYS A 25 7.87 -5.82 10.99
N LEU A 26 8.44 -4.84 10.29
CA LEU A 26 9.55 -4.07 10.83
C LEU A 26 9.10 -3.23 12.02
N ASP A 27 7.83 -2.86 12.05
CA ASP A 27 7.22 -2.14 13.17
C ASP A 27 8.02 -0.89 13.57
N ARG A 28 8.43 -0.12 12.57
CA ARG A 28 9.19 1.09 12.80
C ARG A 28 8.25 2.27 13.05
N PRO A 29 8.49 3.07 14.09
CA PRO A 29 7.66 4.25 14.34
C PRO A 29 7.73 5.28 13.21
N GLU A 30 8.87 5.35 12.52
CA GLU A 30 9.07 6.28 11.41
C GLU A 30 8.22 5.92 10.18
N ASP A 31 7.82 4.65 10.07
CA ASP A 31 6.96 4.18 8.98
C ASP A 31 5.48 4.32 9.30
N LYS A 32 5.16 4.77 10.50
CA LYS A 32 3.78 4.93 10.96
C LYS A 32 3.42 6.40 11.12
N ASP A 33 2.15 6.71 10.92
CA ASP A 33 1.66 8.06 11.16
C ASP A 33 1.23 8.21 12.63
N GLU A 34 0.63 9.36 12.93
CA GLU A 34 0.20 9.66 14.30
C GLU A 34 -0.84 8.68 14.81
N GLN A 35 -1.58 8.06 13.91
CA GLN A 35 -2.61 7.09 14.26
C GLN A 35 -2.08 5.66 14.33
N GLY A 36 -0.80 5.47 14.07
CA GLY A 36 -0.19 4.16 14.09
C GLY A 36 -0.39 3.36 12.82
N LYS A 37 -0.86 4.01 11.77
CA LYS A 37 -1.06 3.36 10.46
C LYS A 37 0.20 3.48 9.62
N ILE A 38 0.41 2.49 8.76
CA ILE A 38 1.56 2.49 7.85
C ILE A 38 1.39 3.62 6.84
N LYS A 39 2.44 4.41 6.68
CA LYS A 39 2.45 5.50 5.71
C LYS A 39 2.59 4.96 4.30
N ILE A 40 2.12 5.75 3.34
CA ILE A 40 2.23 5.39 1.92
C ILE A 40 3.66 5.57 1.42
N LYS A 41 4.34 6.58 1.90
CA LYS A 41 5.68 6.91 1.43
C LYS A 41 6.68 5.75 1.49
N PRO A 42 6.85 5.05 2.63
CA PRO A 42 7.78 3.93 2.67
C PRO A 42 7.39 2.80 1.72
N ILE A 43 6.08 2.59 1.53
CA ILE A 43 5.62 1.58 0.58
C ILE A 43 5.96 2.00 -0.84
N PHE A 44 5.75 3.28 -1.15
CA PHE A 44 6.06 3.84 -2.47
C PHE A 44 7.54 3.66 -2.80
N GLU A 45 8.42 3.96 -1.86
CA GLU A 45 9.85 3.80 -2.06
C GLU A 45 10.26 2.33 -2.18
N LYS A 46 9.63 1.47 -1.39
CA LYS A 46 9.93 0.05 -1.42
C LYS A 46 9.53 -0.57 -2.75
N LEU A 47 8.53 -0.02 -3.40
CA LEU A 47 8.08 -0.47 -4.72
C LEU A 47 8.86 0.18 -5.85
N SER A 48 9.95 0.89 -5.53
CA SER A 48 10.80 1.57 -6.50
C SER A 48 10.03 2.60 -7.32
N GLN A 49 9.02 3.20 -6.71
CA GLN A 49 8.21 4.25 -7.32
C GLN A 49 7.45 3.78 -8.57
N LYS A 50 7.21 2.48 -8.67
CA LYS A 50 6.47 1.90 -9.80
C LYS A 50 5.00 2.32 -9.80
N TYR A 51 4.44 2.59 -8.63
CA TYR A 51 3.04 2.90 -8.47
C TYR A 51 2.89 4.31 -7.91
N THR A 52 1.79 4.97 -8.27
CA THR A 52 1.50 6.28 -7.72
C THR A 52 0.98 6.16 -6.30
N TYR A 53 1.00 7.27 -5.57
CA TYR A 53 0.44 7.30 -4.22
C TYR A 53 -1.03 6.90 -4.22
N ASN A 54 -1.79 7.35 -5.23
CA ASN A 54 -3.21 7.01 -5.32
C ASN A 54 -3.41 5.52 -5.50
N GLU A 55 -2.59 4.88 -6.31
CA GLU A 55 -2.69 3.44 -6.53
C GLU A 55 -2.42 2.67 -5.24
N ILE A 56 -1.38 3.08 -4.52
CA ILE A 56 -1.02 2.43 -3.25
C ILE A 56 -2.12 2.67 -2.23
N ARG A 57 -2.64 3.87 -2.16
CA ARG A 57 -3.71 4.22 -1.23
C ARG A 57 -4.96 3.37 -1.48
N LEU A 58 -5.35 3.23 -2.74
CA LEU A 58 -6.50 2.40 -3.10
C LEU A 58 -6.26 0.94 -2.74
N ALA A 59 -5.07 0.43 -3.03
CA ALA A 59 -4.73 -0.94 -2.69
C ALA A 59 -4.80 -1.18 -1.18
N LEU A 60 -4.33 -0.24 -0.38
CA LEU A 60 -4.36 -0.36 1.07
C LEU A 60 -5.79 -0.42 1.61
N LEU A 61 -6.72 0.24 0.95
CA LEU A 61 -8.12 0.18 1.35
C LEU A 61 -8.69 -1.24 1.21
N PHE A 62 -8.18 -2.00 0.27
CA PHE A 62 -8.62 -3.39 0.08
C PHE A 62 -7.80 -4.39 0.90
N ILE A 63 -6.60 -4.00 1.29
CA ILE A 63 -5.72 -4.87 2.09
C ILE A 63 -6.08 -4.80 3.58
N ARG A 64 -6.43 -3.63 4.07
CA ARG A 64 -6.73 -3.42 5.49
C ARG A 64 -7.92 -4.18 5.99
#